data_fa395d27f713841c2ead4e38991abbf1
#
_entry.id   fa395d27f713841c2ead4e38991abbf1
#
_cell.length_a   1.000
_cell.length_b   1.000
_cell.length_c   1.000
_cell.angle_alpha   90.00
_cell.angle_beta   90.00
_cell.angle_gamma   90.00
#
_symmetry.space_group_name_H-M   'P 1'
#
loop_
_entity.id
_entity.type
_entity.pdbx_description
1 polymer ?
#
loop_
_entity_poly.entity_id
_entity_poly.type
_entity_poly.pdbx_seq_one_letter_code
_entity_poly.pdbx_strand_id
1 'polypeptide(L)'
;IELKTGKKINVVAISARNINKKRQFKINKKIFFKNPLDIFSKTNVDILFEGIGLSDGISKKVVETALKKKIHVITPNKALISKHGNELAKIAELNNVNLEFEASVAGGIPILRSIKEGLATNKISKVYGILNGTSNYILSEMENSNQSFSDVLTKAQKLGYAEPGNPKLDLNGFDAFAKVRILSSLAFNSKISKYKCLMEGIEKIDLKDIKIANQLYLRIKLLGISELKNGNLFETVHPCLVSKKSYIGNVSGVMNAVIIEGKPVGESILQGEGAGPGPTSSALLSDLLSILR
;
A
#
# COMPACT_ATOMS: atom_id res chain seq x y z
N ILE A 1 -18.21 10.87 9.15
CA ILE A 1 -18.28 9.72 10.07
C ILE A 1 -19.56 9.80 10.89
N GLU A 2 -19.77 10.86 11.65
CA GLU A 2 -20.94 11.04 12.54
C GLU A 2 -22.27 10.81 11.82
N LEU A 3 -22.47 11.39 10.62
CA LEU A 3 -23.66 11.17 9.79
C LEU A 3 -23.92 9.69 9.41
N LYS A 4 -22.86 8.88 9.33
CA LYS A 4 -22.97 7.46 8.93
C LYS A 4 -23.07 6.49 10.10
N THR A 5 -22.57 6.87 11.26
CA THR A 5 -22.45 5.97 12.42
C THR A 5 -23.20 6.45 13.66
N GLY A 6 -23.64 7.71 13.68
CA GLY A 6 -24.16 8.36 14.89
C GLY A 6 -23.10 8.62 15.97
N LYS A 7 -21.82 8.23 15.71
CA LYS A 7 -20.72 8.34 16.68
C LYS A 7 -19.85 9.56 16.40
N LYS A 8 -19.66 10.40 17.40
CA LYS A 8 -18.77 11.57 17.33
C LYS A 8 -17.31 11.14 17.53
N ILE A 9 -16.42 11.63 16.67
CA ILE A 9 -15.01 11.36 16.76
C ILE A 9 -14.29 12.55 17.40
N ASN A 10 -13.52 12.28 18.46
CA ASN A 10 -12.72 13.27 19.16
C ASN A 10 -11.23 12.95 18.99
N VAL A 11 -10.46 13.94 18.55
CA VAL A 11 -8.99 13.83 18.51
C VAL A 11 -8.45 14.22 19.87
N VAL A 12 -8.06 13.23 20.67
CA VAL A 12 -7.63 13.42 22.07
C VAL A 12 -6.13 13.51 22.25
N ALA A 13 -5.34 13.03 21.27
CA ALA A 13 -3.89 13.08 21.31
C ALA A 13 -3.29 13.17 19.90
N ILE A 14 -2.18 13.89 19.77
CA ILE A 14 -1.39 13.99 18.54
C ILE A 14 0.08 13.87 18.94
N SER A 15 0.85 13.08 18.17
CA SER A 15 2.30 13.03 18.29
C SER A 15 2.98 13.24 16.94
N ALA A 16 4.04 14.03 16.94
CA ALA A 16 4.87 14.25 15.75
C ALA A 16 6.27 14.69 16.17
N ARG A 17 7.27 14.47 15.30
CA ARG A 17 8.67 14.87 15.54
C ARG A 17 8.82 16.37 15.78
N ASN A 18 8.07 17.19 15.03
CA ASN A 18 8.17 18.65 15.12
C ASN A 18 6.77 19.26 15.13
N ILE A 19 6.40 19.85 16.27
CA ILE A 19 5.12 20.57 16.44
C ILE A 19 5.03 21.82 15.55
N ASN A 20 6.16 22.48 15.29
CA ASN A 20 6.21 23.75 14.55
C ASN A 20 6.24 23.55 13.02
N LYS A 21 6.28 22.32 12.51
CA LYS A 21 6.19 22.08 11.07
C LYS A 21 4.89 22.68 10.53
N LYS A 22 4.99 23.49 9.46
CA LYS A 22 3.82 24.07 8.78
C LYS A 22 2.86 22.97 8.34
N ARG A 23 1.59 23.09 8.71
CA ARG A 23 0.49 22.17 8.39
C ARG A 23 -0.72 22.97 7.92
N GLN A 24 -1.64 22.31 7.24
CA GLN A 24 -2.91 22.93 6.79
C GLN A 24 -3.85 23.29 7.97
N PHE A 25 -3.61 22.74 9.16
CA PHE A 25 -4.39 22.99 10.37
C PHE A 25 -3.47 23.24 11.56
N LYS A 26 -3.98 23.97 12.55
CA LYS A 26 -3.28 24.21 13.83
C LYS A 26 -3.43 23.01 14.75
N ILE A 27 -2.30 22.53 15.27
CA ILE A 27 -2.31 21.53 16.34
C ILE A 27 -2.59 22.22 17.68
N ASN A 28 -3.57 21.70 18.41
CA ASN A 28 -3.79 22.10 19.81
C ASN A 28 -2.62 21.57 20.65
N LYS A 29 -1.83 22.49 21.23
CA LYS A 29 -0.66 22.13 22.04
C LYS A 29 -1.01 21.32 23.31
N LYS A 30 -2.25 21.43 23.81
CA LYS A 30 -2.70 20.70 25.01
C LYS A 30 -2.80 19.20 24.79
N ILE A 31 -3.02 18.75 23.55
CA ILE A 31 -3.14 17.33 23.18
C ILE A 31 -1.90 16.83 22.43
N PHE A 32 -0.82 17.61 22.40
CA PHE A 32 0.41 17.25 21.71
C PHE A 32 1.39 16.54 22.63
N PHE A 33 1.90 15.39 22.17
CA PHE A 33 2.89 14.57 22.84
C PHE A 33 4.16 14.47 21.98
N LYS A 34 5.32 14.76 22.57
CA LYS A 34 6.62 14.63 21.89
C LYS A 34 6.98 13.14 21.71
N ASN A 35 6.75 12.32 22.74
CA ASN A 35 6.91 10.88 22.67
C ASN A 35 5.53 10.23 22.49
N PRO A 36 5.30 9.47 21.39
CA PRO A 36 4.00 8.86 21.13
C PRO A 36 3.59 7.81 22.18
N LEU A 37 4.53 7.22 22.91
CA LEU A 37 4.24 6.24 23.96
C LEU A 37 3.58 6.87 25.20
N ASP A 38 3.84 8.15 25.46
CA ASP A 38 3.25 8.88 26.59
C ASP A 38 1.73 9.05 26.45
N ILE A 39 1.20 8.96 25.23
CA ILE A 39 -0.24 8.99 24.97
C ILE A 39 -0.97 7.94 25.77
N PHE A 40 -0.44 6.71 25.82
CA PHE A 40 -1.09 5.57 26.44
C PHE A 40 -1.13 5.58 27.97
N SER A 41 -0.37 6.46 28.61
CA SER A 41 -0.37 6.64 30.07
C SER A 41 -1.10 7.91 30.52
N LYS A 42 -1.29 8.88 29.61
CA LYS A 42 -1.82 10.20 29.94
C LYS A 42 -3.20 10.49 29.37
N THR A 43 -3.67 9.65 28.44
CA THR A 43 -4.93 9.90 27.70
C THR A 43 -5.64 8.57 27.47
N ASN A 44 -6.97 8.59 27.61
CA ASN A 44 -7.79 7.46 27.20
C ASN A 44 -7.97 7.50 25.67
N VAL A 45 -7.66 6.41 24.99
CA VAL A 45 -7.67 6.29 23.53
C VAL A 45 -8.35 5.00 23.13
N ASP A 46 -9.32 5.08 22.26
CA ASP A 46 -10.02 3.90 21.71
C ASP A 46 -9.37 3.43 20.41
N ILE A 47 -8.88 4.37 19.59
CA ILE A 47 -8.35 4.09 18.25
C ILE A 47 -7.05 4.88 18.04
N LEU A 48 -6.01 4.21 17.61
CA LEU A 48 -4.72 4.78 17.20
C LEU A 48 -4.63 4.85 15.67
N PHE A 49 -4.34 6.04 15.11
CA PHE A 49 -3.86 6.19 13.74
C PHE A 49 -2.33 6.28 13.76
N GLU A 50 -1.65 5.27 13.22
CA GLU A 50 -0.18 5.25 13.08
C GLU A 50 0.21 5.70 11.67
N GLY A 51 0.99 6.76 11.56
CA GLY A 51 1.50 7.32 10.30
C GLY A 51 2.99 7.66 10.36
N ILE A 52 3.78 6.96 11.20
CA ILE A 52 5.22 7.21 11.36
C ILE A 52 6.01 6.69 10.15
N GLY A 53 5.60 5.54 9.60
CA GLY A 53 6.12 5.01 8.34
C GLY A 53 7.40 4.16 8.43
N LEU A 54 7.87 3.84 9.64
CA LEU A 54 9.03 2.96 9.85
C LEU A 54 8.57 1.50 10.02
N SER A 55 9.36 0.54 9.52
CA SER A 55 9.06 -0.88 9.75
C SER A 55 9.33 -1.33 11.18
N ASP A 56 10.27 -0.68 11.86
CA ASP A 56 10.80 -1.07 13.16
C ASP A 56 10.82 0.09 14.15
N GLY A 57 11.40 -0.14 15.30
CA GLY A 57 11.62 0.88 16.31
C GLY A 57 10.33 1.45 16.86
N ILE A 58 10.17 2.78 16.78
CA ILE A 58 9.05 3.47 17.42
C ILE A 58 7.69 3.12 16.79
N SER A 59 7.61 2.93 15.46
CA SER A 59 6.37 2.50 14.80
C SER A 59 5.87 1.17 15.34
N LYS A 60 6.73 0.14 15.34
CA LYS A 60 6.38 -1.18 15.86
C LYS A 60 5.97 -1.09 17.32
N LYS A 61 6.78 -0.42 18.15
CA LYS A 61 6.55 -0.30 19.59
C LYS A 61 5.22 0.39 19.92
N VAL A 62 4.87 1.44 19.18
CA VAL A 62 3.60 2.17 19.38
C VAL A 62 2.41 1.30 19.02
N VAL A 63 2.46 0.61 17.88
CA VAL A 63 1.38 -0.29 17.45
C VAL A 63 1.22 -1.47 18.41
N GLU A 64 2.29 -2.14 18.77
CA GLU A 64 2.25 -3.24 19.75
C GLU A 64 1.67 -2.79 21.11
N THR A 65 2.09 -1.61 21.59
CA THR A 65 1.61 -1.06 22.85
C THR A 65 0.11 -0.78 22.80
N ALA A 66 -0.37 -0.19 21.69
CA ALA A 66 -1.79 0.06 21.49
C ALA A 66 -2.61 -1.24 21.51
N LEU A 67 -2.22 -2.23 20.69
CA LEU A 67 -2.92 -3.51 20.60
C LEU A 67 -2.95 -4.24 21.95
N LYS A 68 -1.82 -4.28 22.70
CA LYS A 68 -1.75 -4.87 24.05
C LYS A 68 -2.60 -4.13 25.09
N LYS A 69 -2.87 -2.84 24.87
CA LYS A 69 -3.76 -2.03 25.71
C LYS A 69 -5.22 -2.05 25.25
N LYS A 70 -5.58 -2.96 24.36
CA LYS A 70 -6.92 -3.09 23.79
C LYS A 70 -7.39 -1.85 23.03
N ILE A 71 -6.47 -1.18 22.33
CA ILE A 71 -6.72 -0.04 21.48
C ILE A 71 -6.69 -0.51 20.03
N HIS A 72 -7.73 -0.20 19.24
CA HIS A 72 -7.77 -0.48 17.82
C HIS A 72 -6.69 0.31 17.08
N VAL A 73 -6.12 -0.25 16.04
CA VAL A 73 -5.06 0.40 15.24
C VAL A 73 -5.45 0.48 13.78
N ILE A 74 -5.21 1.66 13.20
CA ILE A 74 -5.33 1.93 11.76
C ILE A 74 -3.98 2.44 11.27
N THR A 75 -3.42 1.84 10.21
CA THR A 75 -2.10 2.23 9.69
C THR A 75 -1.97 2.09 8.18
N PRO A 76 -1.40 3.08 7.45
CA PRO A 76 -1.00 2.95 6.06
C PRO A 76 0.40 2.33 5.90
N ASN A 77 1.03 1.90 6.98
CA ASN A 77 2.45 1.55 7.02
C ASN A 77 2.72 0.15 6.47
N LYS A 78 2.81 0.04 5.15
CA LYS A 78 3.11 -1.21 4.45
C LYS A 78 4.41 -1.88 4.90
N ALA A 79 5.43 -1.09 5.25
CA ALA A 79 6.72 -1.63 5.69
C ALA A 79 6.59 -2.35 7.04
N LEU A 80 5.81 -1.81 7.96
CA LEU A 80 5.49 -2.45 9.24
C LEU A 80 4.65 -3.72 9.04
N ILE A 81 3.58 -3.63 8.26
CA ILE A 81 2.66 -4.77 8.04
C ILE A 81 3.35 -5.89 7.27
N SER A 82 4.09 -5.60 6.20
CA SER A 82 4.81 -6.63 5.42
C SER A 82 5.90 -7.36 6.23
N LYS A 83 6.44 -6.73 7.26
CA LYS A 83 7.50 -7.31 8.10
C LYS A 83 6.96 -7.98 9.38
N HIS A 84 6.01 -7.34 10.05
CA HIS A 84 5.52 -7.72 11.37
C HIS A 84 4.02 -8.04 11.42
N GLY A 85 3.32 -8.02 10.28
CA GLY A 85 1.87 -8.19 10.23
C GLY A 85 1.38 -9.47 10.93
N ASN A 86 2.05 -10.59 10.76
CA ASN A 86 1.68 -11.86 11.43
C ASN A 86 1.73 -11.75 12.96
N GLU A 87 2.74 -11.08 13.50
CA GLU A 87 2.91 -10.87 14.94
C GLU A 87 1.86 -9.90 15.48
N LEU A 88 1.67 -8.78 14.77
CA LEU A 88 0.71 -7.74 15.15
C LEU A 88 -0.73 -8.22 15.07
N ALA A 89 -1.08 -9.01 14.03
CA ALA A 89 -2.40 -9.62 13.90
C ALA A 89 -2.70 -10.56 15.09
N LYS A 90 -1.73 -11.41 15.47
CA LYS A 90 -1.87 -12.28 16.64
C LYS A 90 -2.09 -11.48 17.93
N ILE A 91 -1.39 -10.36 18.12
CA ILE A 91 -1.60 -9.49 19.29
C ILE A 91 -3.00 -8.88 19.25
N ALA A 92 -3.47 -8.43 18.09
CA ALA A 92 -4.80 -7.87 17.91
C ALA A 92 -5.90 -8.89 18.24
N GLU A 93 -5.79 -10.11 17.71
CA GLU A 93 -6.71 -11.22 17.99
C GLU A 93 -6.78 -11.56 19.48
N LEU A 94 -5.62 -11.73 20.13
CA LEU A 94 -5.54 -12.05 21.57
C LEU A 94 -6.16 -10.98 22.46
N ASN A 95 -6.19 -9.72 22.03
CA ASN A 95 -6.75 -8.60 22.79
C ASN A 95 -8.14 -8.18 22.30
N ASN A 96 -8.69 -8.88 21.31
CA ASN A 96 -9.99 -8.63 20.71
C ASN A 96 -10.15 -7.20 20.17
N VAL A 97 -9.16 -6.72 19.42
CA VAL A 97 -9.11 -5.41 18.78
C VAL A 97 -8.77 -5.53 17.29
N ASN A 98 -9.13 -4.51 16.53
CA ASN A 98 -8.86 -4.46 15.09
C ASN A 98 -7.48 -3.88 14.79
N LEU A 99 -6.81 -4.48 13.83
CA LEU A 99 -5.65 -3.94 13.13
C LEU A 99 -6.06 -3.74 11.67
N GLU A 100 -6.34 -2.50 11.28
CA GLU A 100 -6.77 -2.15 9.94
C GLU A 100 -5.65 -1.45 9.17
N PHE A 101 -5.52 -1.77 7.88
CA PHE A 101 -4.40 -1.31 7.07
C PHE A 101 -4.71 -1.18 5.56
N GLU A 102 -5.97 -0.87 5.19
CA GLU A 102 -6.40 -0.70 3.80
C GLU A 102 -5.48 0.25 3.04
N ALA A 103 -5.13 1.39 3.65
CA ALA A 103 -4.26 2.39 3.03
C ALA A 103 -2.81 1.93 2.78
N SER A 104 -2.41 0.75 3.28
CA SER A 104 -1.06 0.20 3.09
C SER A 104 -0.83 -0.34 1.68
N VAL A 105 -1.89 -0.69 0.94
CA VAL A 105 -1.81 -1.24 -0.41
C VAL A 105 -2.73 -0.47 -1.35
N ALA A 106 -2.15 0.07 -2.41
CA ALA A 106 -2.87 0.76 -3.49
C ALA A 106 -3.82 1.89 -3.01
N GLY A 107 -3.52 2.53 -1.91
CA GLY A 107 -4.11 3.75 -1.34
C GLY A 107 -5.62 3.92 -1.52
N GLY A 108 -6.06 4.49 -2.63
CA GLY A 108 -7.47 4.77 -2.90
C GLY A 108 -8.28 3.59 -3.44
N ILE A 109 -7.64 2.46 -3.74
CA ILE A 109 -8.31 1.25 -4.23
C ILE A 109 -8.67 0.36 -3.04
N PRO A 110 -9.95 0.04 -2.78
CA PRO A 110 -10.37 -0.77 -1.64
C PRO A 110 -10.06 -2.26 -1.84
N ILE A 111 -8.78 -2.59 -2.11
CA ILE A 111 -8.37 -3.92 -2.53
C ILE A 111 -8.35 -4.94 -1.39
N LEU A 112 -7.87 -4.55 -0.20
CA LEU A 112 -7.79 -5.47 0.93
C LEU A 112 -9.19 -5.83 1.41
N ARG A 113 -10.08 -4.85 1.47
CA ARG A 113 -11.50 -5.07 1.81
C ARG A 113 -12.20 -5.92 0.74
N SER A 114 -11.94 -5.67 -0.55
CA SER A 114 -12.50 -6.50 -1.61
C SER A 114 -12.10 -7.96 -1.46
N ILE A 115 -10.85 -8.25 -1.10
CA ILE A 115 -10.38 -9.62 -0.83
C ILE A 115 -11.03 -10.18 0.44
N LYS A 116 -11.00 -9.43 1.55
CA LYS A 116 -11.47 -9.88 2.87
C LYS A 116 -12.98 -10.09 2.96
N GLU A 117 -13.75 -9.23 2.29
CA GLU A 117 -15.20 -9.17 2.41
C GLU A 117 -15.91 -9.56 1.09
N GLY A 118 -15.66 -8.81 0.02
CA GLY A 118 -16.37 -8.99 -1.25
C GLY A 118 -16.08 -10.31 -1.95
N LEU A 119 -14.87 -10.82 -1.84
CA LEU A 119 -14.41 -12.05 -2.48
C LEU A 119 -14.16 -13.19 -1.48
N ALA A 120 -14.57 -13.05 -0.22
CA ALA A 120 -14.28 -14.00 0.86
C ALA A 120 -14.72 -15.44 0.57
N THR A 121 -15.78 -15.64 -0.22
CA THR A 121 -16.29 -16.96 -0.61
C THR A 121 -15.61 -17.56 -1.85
N ASN A 122 -14.69 -16.81 -2.47
CA ASN A 122 -14.02 -17.25 -3.69
C ASN A 122 -12.67 -17.92 -3.40
N LYS A 123 -12.35 -18.95 -4.16
CA LYS A 123 -11.02 -19.53 -4.17
C LYS A 123 -10.13 -18.69 -5.09
N ILE A 124 -9.39 -17.77 -4.53
CA ILE A 124 -8.44 -16.94 -5.27
C ILE A 124 -7.25 -17.80 -5.67
N SER A 125 -6.84 -17.73 -6.93
CA SER A 125 -5.68 -18.45 -7.48
C SER A 125 -4.52 -17.52 -7.78
N LYS A 126 -4.80 -16.25 -8.13
CA LYS A 126 -3.78 -15.26 -8.49
C LYS A 126 -4.23 -13.86 -8.18
N VAL A 127 -3.27 -13.04 -7.74
CA VAL A 127 -3.42 -11.58 -7.59
C VAL A 127 -2.21 -10.94 -8.24
N TYR A 128 -2.42 -10.00 -9.15
CA TYR A 128 -1.34 -9.28 -9.79
C TYR A 128 -1.73 -7.86 -10.16
N GLY A 129 -0.74 -6.99 -10.37
CA GLY A 129 -1.08 -5.64 -10.76
C GLY A 129 0.08 -4.67 -10.77
N ILE A 130 -0.24 -3.44 -11.14
CA ILE A 130 0.63 -2.28 -11.04
C ILE A 130 0.45 -1.68 -9.67
N LEU A 131 1.42 -1.89 -8.78
CA LEU A 131 1.36 -1.52 -7.37
C LEU A 131 2.23 -0.29 -7.02
N ASN A 132 2.97 0.24 -7.98
CA ASN A 132 3.80 1.42 -7.80
C ASN A 132 3.53 2.46 -8.90
N GLY A 133 2.98 3.61 -8.52
CA GLY A 133 2.61 4.68 -9.44
C GLY A 133 3.82 5.38 -10.07
N THR A 134 4.92 5.55 -9.32
CA THR A 134 6.15 6.18 -9.82
C THR A 134 6.74 5.39 -10.98
N SER A 135 6.92 4.07 -10.79
CA SER A 135 7.42 3.18 -11.83
C SER A 135 6.49 3.13 -13.05
N ASN A 136 5.18 3.08 -12.84
CA ASN A 136 4.22 3.09 -13.93
C ASN A 136 4.24 4.40 -14.71
N TYR A 137 4.35 5.55 -14.02
CA TYR A 137 4.51 6.85 -14.65
C TYR A 137 5.75 6.89 -15.54
N ILE A 138 6.91 6.47 -15.01
CA ILE A 138 8.18 6.49 -15.74
C ILE A 138 8.08 5.64 -17.01
N LEU A 139 7.65 4.38 -16.91
CA LEU A 139 7.52 3.50 -18.07
C LEU A 139 6.51 4.03 -19.11
N SER A 140 5.38 4.56 -18.64
CA SER A 140 4.37 5.14 -19.52
C SER A 140 4.86 6.40 -20.24
N GLU A 141 5.57 7.26 -19.54
CA GLU A 141 6.08 8.51 -20.07
C GLU A 141 7.26 8.29 -21.04
N MET A 142 8.14 7.31 -20.77
CA MET A 142 9.17 6.89 -21.73
C MET A 142 8.55 6.42 -23.06
N GLU A 143 7.44 5.68 -23.01
CA GLU A 143 6.70 5.24 -24.20
C GLU A 143 6.08 6.44 -24.93
N ASN A 144 5.39 7.34 -24.22
CA ASN A 144 4.61 8.42 -24.82
C ASN A 144 5.49 9.55 -25.38
N SER A 145 6.55 9.92 -24.66
CA SER A 145 7.41 11.06 -25.01
C SER A 145 8.68 10.67 -25.76
N ASN A 146 8.97 9.36 -25.89
CA ASN A 146 10.20 8.84 -26.49
C ASN A 146 11.49 9.41 -25.82
N GLN A 147 11.42 9.65 -24.49
CA GLN A 147 12.49 10.20 -23.68
C GLN A 147 13.25 9.11 -22.92
N SER A 148 14.49 9.39 -22.53
CA SER A 148 15.29 8.46 -21.74
C SER A 148 14.74 8.27 -20.32
N PHE A 149 15.12 7.18 -19.66
CA PHE A 149 14.77 6.93 -18.26
C PHE A 149 15.19 8.10 -17.34
N SER A 150 16.40 8.63 -17.51
CA SER A 150 16.93 9.74 -16.70
C SER A 150 16.13 11.04 -16.85
N ASP A 151 15.72 11.36 -18.08
CA ASP A 151 14.95 12.57 -18.35
C ASP A 151 13.54 12.49 -17.74
N VAL A 152 12.90 11.33 -17.92
CA VAL A 152 11.57 11.07 -17.35
C VAL A 152 11.61 10.99 -15.81
N LEU A 153 12.65 10.41 -15.23
CA LEU A 153 12.83 10.40 -13.77
C LEU A 153 12.95 11.84 -13.22
N THR A 154 13.75 12.68 -13.88
CA THR A 154 13.87 14.10 -13.53
C THR A 154 12.53 14.83 -13.60
N LYS A 155 11.74 14.54 -14.63
CA LYS A 155 10.37 15.08 -14.79
C LYS A 155 9.45 14.58 -13.67
N ALA A 156 9.49 13.29 -13.33
CA ALA A 156 8.71 12.70 -12.24
C ALA A 156 9.02 13.37 -10.89
N GLN A 157 10.29 13.66 -10.61
CA GLN A 157 10.72 14.36 -9.41
C GLN A 157 10.20 15.80 -9.35
N LYS A 158 10.25 16.54 -10.46
CA LYS A 158 9.69 17.90 -10.55
C LYS A 158 8.19 17.94 -10.32
N LEU A 159 7.47 16.93 -10.78
CA LEU A 159 6.02 16.78 -10.58
C LEU A 159 5.63 16.21 -9.21
N GLY A 160 6.61 15.80 -8.39
CA GLY A 160 6.36 15.20 -7.09
C GLY A 160 5.89 13.74 -7.12
N TYR A 161 6.01 13.06 -8.26
CA TYR A 161 5.69 11.64 -8.42
C TYR A 161 6.83 10.71 -7.99
N ALA A 162 8.06 11.23 -7.92
CA ALA A 162 9.22 10.55 -7.37
C ALA A 162 9.88 11.43 -6.30
N GLU A 163 10.40 10.80 -5.24
CA GLU A 163 11.12 11.54 -4.20
C GLU A 163 12.38 12.22 -4.78
N PRO A 164 12.72 13.46 -4.31
CA PRO A 164 13.97 14.10 -4.65
C PRO A 164 15.18 13.24 -4.21
N GLY A 165 16.21 13.18 -5.03
CA GLY A 165 17.41 12.39 -4.78
C GLY A 165 17.31 10.98 -5.31
N ASN A 166 17.16 9.97 -4.49
CA ASN A 166 17.20 8.58 -4.92
C ASN A 166 15.93 7.80 -4.52
N PRO A 167 14.91 7.71 -5.40
CA PRO A 167 13.69 6.96 -5.16
C PRO A 167 13.88 5.45 -5.30
N LYS A 168 15.01 4.92 -4.79
CA LYS A 168 15.40 3.50 -4.94
C LYS A 168 14.29 2.53 -4.62
N LEU A 169 13.51 2.78 -3.56
CA LEU A 169 12.46 1.86 -3.14
C LEU A 169 11.35 1.70 -4.17
N ASP A 170 11.08 2.76 -4.94
CA ASP A 170 10.11 2.72 -6.03
C ASP A 170 10.70 2.06 -7.29
N LEU A 171 11.95 2.41 -7.62
CA LEU A 171 12.58 1.99 -8.87
C LEU A 171 13.04 0.54 -8.85
N ASN A 172 13.50 0.03 -7.71
CA ASN A 172 14.01 -1.34 -7.56
C ASN A 172 12.92 -2.38 -7.20
N GLY A 173 11.66 -1.94 -7.06
CA GLY A 173 10.52 -2.82 -6.82
C GLY A 173 10.20 -3.12 -5.34
N PHE A 174 10.96 -2.60 -4.37
CA PHE A 174 10.72 -2.88 -2.94
C PHE A 174 9.34 -2.41 -2.45
N ASP A 175 8.88 -1.24 -2.91
CA ASP A 175 7.55 -0.73 -2.57
C ASP A 175 6.46 -1.68 -3.06
N ALA A 176 6.52 -2.08 -4.33
CA ALA A 176 5.58 -3.03 -4.92
C ALA A 176 5.63 -4.39 -4.21
N PHE A 177 6.82 -4.83 -3.83
CA PHE A 177 7.03 -6.11 -3.17
C PHE A 177 6.41 -6.18 -1.77
N ALA A 178 6.56 -5.13 -0.97
CA ALA A 178 5.89 -5.04 0.33
C ALA A 178 4.37 -5.16 0.19
N LYS A 179 3.79 -4.55 -0.85
CA LYS A 179 2.36 -4.64 -1.15
C LYS A 179 1.95 -6.03 -1.63
N VAL A 180 2.75 -6.68 -2.49
CA VAL A 180 2.49 -8.08 -2.94
C VAL A 180 2.39 -9.01 -1.73
N ARG A 181 3.30 -8.93 -0.78
CA ARG A 181 3.29 -9.77 0.42
C ARG A 181 2.00 -9.63 1.24
N ILE A 182 1.52 -8.40 1.39
CA ILE A 182 0.27 -8.14 2.11
C ILE A 182 -0.91 -8.72 1.34
N LEU A 183 -1.00 -8.46 0.03
CA LEU A 183 -2.04 -9.02 -0.83
C LEU A 183 -2.05 -10.53 -0.82
N SER A 184 -0.89 -11.13 -0.95
CA SER A 184 -0.67 -12.58 -0.94
C SER A 184 -1.19 -13.23 0.34
N SER A 185 -0.81 -12.65 1.49
CA SER A 185 -1.25 -13.14 2.80
C SER A 185 -2.77 -13.18 2.92
N LEU A 186 -3.45 -12.12 2.50
CA LEU A 186 -4.91 -12.04 2.57
C LEU A 186 -5.61 -12.91 1.50
N ALA A 187 -5.11 -12.88 0.26
CA ALA A 187 -5.73 -13.60 -0.85
C ALA A 187 -5.67 -15.14 -0.67
N PHE A 188 -4.60 -15.64 -0.07
CA PHE A 188 -4.38 -17.07 0.10
C PHE A 188 -4.51 -17.54 1.55
N ASN A 189 -4.99 -16.68 2.44
CA ASN A 189 -5.12 -16.96 3.89
C ASN A 189 -3.84 -17.59 4.45
N SER A 190 -2.70 -16.98 4.14
CA SER A 190 -1.37 -17.47 4.49
C SER A 190 -0.62 -16.46 5.34
N LYS A 191 0.39 -16.94 6.07
CA LYS A 191 1.31 -16.01 6.75
C LYS A 191 2.12 -15.22 5.73
N ILE A 192 2.40 -13.96 6.05
CA ILE A 192 3.32 -13.13 5.25
C ILE A 192 4.66 -13.87 5.15
N SER A 193 5.06 -14.15 3.91
CA SER A 193 6.27 -14.91 3.60
C SER A 193 7.53 -14.17 4.07
N LYS A 194 8.50 -14.93 4.58
CA LYS A 194 9.84 -14.43 4.92
C LYS A 194 10.89 -14.79 3.86
N TYR A 195 10.52 -15.60 2.87
CA TYR A 195 11.42 -16.05 1.83
C TYR A 195 11.77 -14.93 0.87
N LYS A 196 13.00 -14.97 0.34
CA LYS A 196 13.39 -14.12 -0.77
C LYS A 196 12.68 -14.62 -2.02
N CYS A 197 12.14 -13.71 -2.80
CA CYS A 197 11.55 -14.00 -4.09
C CYS A 197 12.17 -13.12 -5.17
N LEU A 198 11.86 -13.39 -6.41
CA LEU A 198 12.35 -12.62 -7.54
C LEU A 198 11.84 -11.19 -7.43
N MET A 199 12.76 -10.26 -7.34
CA MET A 199 12.46 -8.85 -7.33
C MET A 199 13.45 -8.13 -8.26
N GLU A 200 12.90 -7.52 -9.30
CA GLU A 200 13.63 -6.70 -10.25
C GLU A 200 12.88 -5.39 -10.49
N GLY A 201 13.60 -4.28 -10.45
CA GLY A 201 13.05 -2.95 -10.71
C GLY A 201 13.12 -2.55 -12.17
N ILE A 202 12.85 -1.26 -12.43
CA ILE A 202 12.82 -0.70 -13.78
C ILE A 202 14.09 0.04 -14.20
N GLU A 203 15.10 0.11 -13.33
CA GLU A 203 16.31 0.93 -13.55
C GLU A 203 17.12 0.49 -14.76
N LYS A 204 16.98 -0.76 -15.20
CA LYS A 204 17.69 -1.32 -16.37
C LYS A 204 16.91 -1.20 -17.68
N ILE A 205 15.64 -0.77 -17.61
CA ILE A 205 14.80 -0.61 -18.80
C ILE A 205 15.24 0.63 -19.56
N ASP A 206 15.61 0.48 -20.80
CA ASP A 206 16.00 1.58 -21.67
C ASP A 206 14.95 1.87 -22.76
N LEU A 207 15.20 2.90 -23.55
CA LEU A 207 14.31 3.32 -24.63
C LEU A 207 14.24 2.31 -25.78
N LYS A 208 15.29 1.46 -25.96
CA LYS A 208 15.27 0.40 -26.97
C LYS A 208 14.32 -0.69 -26.59
N ASP A 209 14.28 -1.08 -25.30
CA ASP A 209 13.34 -2.06 -24.77
C ASP A 209 11.90 -1.61 -25.01
N ILE A 210 11.61 -0.33 -24.73
CA ILE A 210 10.29 0.27 -24.95
C ILE A 210 9.92 0.22 -26.44
N LYS A 211 10.85 0.57 -27.35
CA LYS A 211 10.61 0.55 -28.80
C LYS A 211 10.36 -0.87 -29.31
N ILE A 212 11.16 -1.84 -28.86
CA ILE A 212 10.97 -3.25 -29.25
C ILE A 212 9.63 -3.77 -28.75
N ALA A 213 9.28 -3.50 -27.50
CA ALA A 213 7.97 -3.88 -26.97
C ALA A 213 6.83 -3.30 -27.80
N ASN A 214 6.95 -2.02 -28.18
CA ASN A 214 5.96 -1.34 -29.02
C ASN A 214 5.78 -1.98 -30.40
N GLN A 215 6.88 -2.39 -31.06
CA GLN A 215 6.84 -3.10 -32.34
C GLN A 215 6.12 -4.44 -32.24
N LEU A 216 6.20 -5.09 -31.08
CA LEU A 216 5.50 -6.35 -30.79
C LEU A 216 4.06 -6.17 -30.28
N TYR A 217 3.50 -4.94 -30.33
CA TYR A 217 2.20 -4.59 -29.73
C TYR A 217 2.10 -4.91 -28.23
N LEU A 218 3.24 -4.81 -27.54
CA LEU A 218 3.36 -5.01 -26.09
C LEU A 218 3.75 -3.69 -25.40
N ARG A 219 3.56 -3.65 -24.10
CA ARG A 219 4.05 -2.61 -23.17
C ARG A 219 4.85 -3.24 -22.06
N ILE A 220 5.82 -2.51 -21.54
CA ILE A 220 6.54 -2.91 -20.34
C ILE A 220 5.82 -2.31 -19.12
N LYS A 221 5.45 -3.14 -18.17
CA LYS A 221 4.86 -2.75 -16.89
C LYS A 221 5.60 -3.43 -15.74
N LEU A 222 5.85 -2.70 -14.64
CA LEU A 222 6.34 -3.33 -13.41
C LEU A 222 5.14 -3.99 -12.71
N LEU A 223 5.09 -5.30 -12.71
CA LEU A 223 4.02 -6.06 -12.06
C LEU A 223 4.48 -6.70 -10.76
N GLY A 224 3.66 -6.53 -9.73
CA GLY A 224 3.67 -7.40 -8.57
C GLY A 224 2.73 -8.57 -8.82
N ILE A 225 3.19 -9.79 -8.63
CA ILE A 225 2.45 -11.00 -8.93
C ILE A 225 2.51 -11.93 -7.73
N SER A 226 1.36 -12.46 -7.32
CA SER A 226 1.25 -13.52 -6.34
C SER A 226 0.31 -14.60 -6.86
N GLU A 227 0.76 -15.83 -6.92
CA GLU A 227 0.05 -16.99 -7.48
C GLU A 227 0.19 -18.20 -6.57
N LEU A 228 -0.93 -18.88 -6.32
CA LEU A 228 -0.95 -20.17 -5.65
C LEU A 228 -1.07 -21.27 -6.70
N LYS A 229 0.03 -22.02 -6.94
CA LYS A 229 0.10 -23.07 -7.94
C LYS A 229 0.57 -24.37 -7.32
N ASN A 230 -0.26 -25.41 -7.44
CA ASN A 230 0.01 -26.75 -6.88
C ASN A 230 0.36 -26.71 -5.38
N GLY A 231 -0.31 -25.85 -4.60
CA GLY A 231 -0.07 -25.67 -3.17
C GLY A 231 1.16 -24.81 -2.81
N ASN A 232 1.94 -24.37 -3.80
CA ASN A 232 3.09 -23.50 -3.61
C ASN A 232 2.72 -22.05 -3.90
N LEU A 233 3.14 -21.14 -3.03
CA LEU A 233 2.95 -19.71 -3.17
C LEU A 233 4.15 -19.10 -3.88
N PHE A 234 3.89 -18.40 -4.97
CA PHE A 234 4.88 -17.64 -5.74
C PHE A 234 4.59 -16.15 -5.61
N GLU A 235 5.60 -15.39 -5.23
CA GLU A 235 5.54 -13.94 -5.09
C GLU A 235 6.71 -13.35 -5.89
N THR A 236 6.41 -12.45 -6.82
CA THR A 236 7.44 -11.82 -7.66
C THR A 236 7.10 -10.35 -7.94
N VAL A 237 8.13 -9.54 -8.17
CA VAL A 237 8.01 -8.19 -8.73
C VAL A 237 9.06 -8.03 -9.79
N HIS A 238 8.63 -7.81 -11.02
CA HIS A 238 9.57 -7.59 -12.14
C HIS A 238 8.89 -6.90 -13.33
N PRO A 239 9.65 -6.30 -14.25
CA PRO A 239 9.15 -5.81 -15.51
C PRO A 239 8.55 -6.96 -16.33
N CYS A 240 7.35 -6.75 -16.84
CA CYS A 240 6.61 -7.71 -17.65
C CYS A 240 6.21 -7.09 -18.99
N LEU A 241 6.28 -7.89 -20.05
CA LEU A 241 5.67 -7.57 -21.32
C LEU A 241 4.18 -7.91 -21.26
N VAL A 242 3.33 -6.92 -21.47
CA VAL A 242 1.87 -7.07 -21.43
C VAL A 242 1.25 -6.60 -22.76
N SER A 243 0.17 -7.26 -23.18
CA SER A 243 -0.54 -6.87 -24.39
C SER A 243 -1.08 -5.44 -24.29
N LYS A 244 -0.94 -4.63 -25.32
CA LYS A 244 -1.59 -3.31 -25.45
C LYS A 244 -3.13 -3.39 -25.43
N LYS A 245 -3.69 -4.57 -25.71
CA LYS A 245 -5.14 -4.82 -25.66
C LYS A 245 -5.63 -5.21 -24.27
N SER A 246 -4.73 -5.58 -23.35
CA SER A 246 -5.12 -5.98 -21.99
C SER A 246 -5.46 -4.76 -21.13
N TYR A 247 -6.28 -4.97 -20.10
CA TYR A 247 -6.61 -3.94 -19.12
C TYR A 247 -5.33 -3.38 -18.46
N ILE A 248 -4.47 -4.26 -17.98
CA ILE A 248 -3.24 -3.86 -17.28
C ILE A 248 -2.28 -3.09 -18.19
N GLY A 249 -2.25 -3.42 -19.49
CA GLY A 249 -1.45 -2.71 -20.47
C GLY A 249 -1.91 -1.26 -20.70
N ASN A 250 -3.19 -0.97 -20.49
CA ASN A 250 -3.77 0.37 -20.69
C ASN A 250 -3.75 1.25 -19.44
N VAL A 251 -3.31 0.74 -18.30
CA VAL A 251 -3.12 1.54 -17.09
C VAL A 251 -1.87 2.40 -17.24
N SER A 252 -2.02 3.72 -17.30
CA SER A 252 -0.92 4.66 -17.52
C SER A 252 -0.80 5.72 -16.43
N GLY A 253 0.26 6.53 -16.49
CA GLY A 253 0.55 7.56 -15.51
C GLY A 253 0.80 6.99 -14.12
N VAL A 254 0.34 7.69 -13.09
CA VAL A 254 0.52 7.29 -11.69
C VAL A 254 -0.51 6.28 -11.18
N MET A 255 -1.39 5.81 -12.05
CA MET A 255 -2.47 4.91 -11.70
C MET A 255 -1.95 3.53 -11.28
N ASN A 256 -2.59 2.96 -10.27
CA ASN A 256 -2.45 1.57 -9.88
C ASN A 256 -3.64 0.75 -10.39
N ALA A 257 -3.42 -0.53 -10.60
CA ALA A 257 -4.49 -1.48 -10.87
C ALA A 257 -4.14 -2.84 -10.28
N VAL A 258 -5.13 -3.52 -9.75
CA VAL A 258 -4.99 -4.88 -9.21
C VAL A 258 -6.02 -5.77 -9.86
N ILE A 259 -5.59 -6.93 -10.30
CA ILE A 259 -6.40 -7.96 -10.91
C ILE A 259 -6.37 -9.18 -9.98
N ILE A 260 -7.55 -9.70 -9.69
CA ILE A 260 -7.75 -10.90 -8.86
C ILE A 260 -8.41 -11.96 -9.72
N GLU A 261 -7.79 -13.11 -9.82
CA GLU A 261 -8.35 -14.30 -10.47
C GLU A 261 -8.83 -15.29 -9.41
N GLY A 262 -10.09 -15.68 -9.47
CA GLY A 262 -10.69 -16.61 -8.52
C GLY A 262 -11.90 -17.36 -9.06
N LYS A 263 -12.35 -18.36 -8.31
CA LYS A 263 -13.54 -19.15 -8.64
C LYS A 263 -14.55 -19.07 -7.49
N PRO A 264 -15.85 -18.86 -7.77
CA PRO A 264 -16.51 -18.82 -9.09
C PRO A 264 -16.51 -17.44 -9.78
N VAL A 265 -16.00 -16.36 -9.15
CA VAL A 265 -16.14 -14.98 -9.64
C VAL A 265 -15.48 -14.71 -11.00
N GLY A 266 -14.43 -15.45 -11.36
CA GLY A 266 -13.62 -15.17 -12.53
C GLY A 266 -12.55 -14.11 -12.25
N GLU A 267 -12.40 -13.14 -13.15
CA GLU A 267 -11.45 -12.03 -13.04
C GLU A 267 -12.15 -10.77 -12.50
N SER A 268 -11.58 -10.18 -11.48
CA SER A 268 -12.02 -8.90 -10.91
C SER A 268 -10.91 -7.87 -11.04
N ILE A 269 -11.23 -6.66 -11.51
CA ILE A 269 -10.26 -5.61 -11.80
C ILE A 269 -10.63 -4.37 -10.97
N LEU A 270 -9.67 -3.86 -10.22
CA LEU A 270 -9.80 -2.60 -9.49
C LEU A 270 -8.68 -1.64 -9.92
N GLN A 271 -9.04 -0.42 -10.30
CA GLN A 271 -8.12 0.61 -10.75
C GLN A 271 -8.41 1.92 -10.05
N GLY A 272 -7.36 2.67 -9.73
CA GLY A 272 -7.49 3.98 -9.11
C GLY A 272 -6.13 4.60 -8.75
N GLU A 273 -6.18 5.72 -8.04
CA GLU A 273 -4.98 6.35 -7.50
C GLU A 273 -4.42 5.52 -6.34
N GLY A 274 -3.18 5.05 -6.49
CA GLY A 274 -2.53 4.18 -5.50
C GLY A 274 -1.84 4.90 -4.35
N ALA A 275 -1.73 6.23 -4.41
CA ALA A 275 -1.04 7.05 -3.41
C ALA A 275 -1.59 8.48 -3.41
N GLY A 276 -1.19 9.26 -2.41
CA GLY A 276 -1.58 10.65 -2.27
C GLY A 276 -2.44 10.92 -1.03
N PRO A 277 -2.55 12.20 -0.60
CA PRO A 277 -3.26 12.56 0.64
C PRO A 277 -4.75 12.18 0.60
N GLY A 278 -5.44 12.45 -0.51
CA GLY A 278 -6.85 12.14 -0.69
C GLY A 278 -7.14 10.63 -0.64
N PRO A 279 -6.55 9.83 -1.56
CA PRO A 279 -6.70 8.39 -1.58
C PRO A 279 -6.37 7.70 -0.25
N THR A 280 -5.23 8.06 0.35
CA THR A 280 -4.81 7.50 1.65
C THR A 280 -5.80 7.85 2.77
N SER A 281 -6.25 9.12 2.84
CA SER A 281 -7.23 9.54 3.85
C SER A 281 -8.57 8.81 3.67
N SER A 282 -9.01 8.60 2.43
CA SER A 282 -10.23 7.86 2.14
C SER A 282 -10.17 6.44 2.70
N ALA A 283 -9.07 5.73 2.47
CA ALA A 283 -8.87 4.38 2.99
C ALA A 283 -8.82 4.34 4.52
N LEU A 284 -8.06 5.25 5.16
CA LEU A 284 -8.01 5.37 6.63
C LEU A 284 -9.38 5.64 7.25
N LEU A 285 -10.20 6.49 6.63
CA LEU A 285 -11.56 6.76 7.09
C LEU A 285 -12.49 5.56 6.85
N SER A 286 -12.26 4.78 5.81
CA SER A 286 -12.98 3.53 5.57
C SER A 286 -12.66 2.50 6.66
N ASP A 287 -11.39 2.37 7.06
CA ASP A 287 -10.96 1.52 8.17
C ASP A 287 -11.58 1.97 9.50
N LEU A 288 -11.65 3.28 9.73
CA LEU A 288 -12.33 3.83 10.90
C LEU A 288 -13.81 3.45 10.91
N LEU A 289 -14.49 3.54 9.77
CA LEU A 289 -15.91 3.14 9.66
C LEU A 289 -16.11 1.65 9.95
N SER A 290 -15.17 0.78 9.56
CA SER A 290 -15.23 -0.65 9.89
C SER A 290 -15.17 -0.91 11.40
N ILE A 291 -14.31 -0.20 12.11
CA ILE A 291 -14.18 -0.33 13.58
C ILE A 291 -15.42 0.18 14.32
N LEU A 292 -16.10 1.17 13.75
CA LEU A 292 -17.25 1.82 14.39
C LEU A 292 -18.59 1.10 14.15
N ARG A 293 -18.66 0.20 13.20
CA ARG A 293 -19.84 -0.65 12.92
C ARG A 293 -19.93 -1.80 13.89
#